data_cf5e8e98a6357fc8542de00147fbb2d3
#
_entry.id   cf5e8e98a6357fc8542de00147fbb2d3
#
_cell.length_a   1.000
_cell.length_b   1.000
_cell.length_c   1.000
_cell.angle_alpha   90.00
_cell.angle_beta   90.00
_cell.angle_gamma   90.00
#
_symmetry.space_group_name_H-M   'P 1'
#
loop_
_entity.id
_entity.type
_entity.pdbx_description
1 polymer ?
#
loop_
_entity_poly.entity_id
_entity_poly.type
_entity_poly.pdbx_seq_one_letter_code
_entity_poly.pdbx_strand_id
1 'polypeptide(L)'
;MSVYERVGAAIVRALAADNIDNSAKQSWQKLVTSAPAGGFSDMLSARDRFDFDCCLHALLHRELSSGCWDVLVAKFSSHDYNRIQAIGRLHPRITSPAPKLFVMKAVATWAVPKMKGLQQTKDGKEVKRSTKVLMFKDEMYDMNTWDLDARPDSTRSRWRRDVHKQLERILAEAQVQVTEILEREGLLSEVA
;
A
#
# COMPACT_ATOMS: atom_id res chain seq x y z
N MET A 1 -23.96 2.06 -11.22
CA MET A 1 -23.06 3.00 -11.92
C MET A 1 -21.65 2.70 -11.42
N SER A 2 -20.84 1.91 -12.15
CA SER A 2 -19.57 1.45 -11.60
C SER A 2 -18.43 2.40 -11.96
N VAL A 3 -17.69 2.85 -10.95
CA VAL A 3 -16.54 3.76 -11.09
C VAL A 3 -15.22 3.00 -11.09
N TYR A 4 -15.20 1.83 -10.46
CA TYR A 4 -14.01 0.99 -10.31
C TYR A 4 -14.24 -0.41 -10.84
N GLU A 5 -13.27 -0.92 -11.61
CA GLU A 5 -13.30 -2.29 -12.13
C GLU A 5 -12.80 -3.32 -11.11
N ARG A 6 -11.93 -2.91 -10.19
CA ARG A 6 -11.27 -3.80 -9.24
C ARG A 6 -11.07 -3.11 -7.88
N VAL A 7 -11.30 -3.84 -6.81
CA VAL A 7 -11.10 -3.38 -5.43
C VAL A 7 -9.69 -2.83 -5.19
N GLY A 8 -8.67 -3.54 -5.68
CA GLY A 8 -7.27 -3.08 -5.54
C GLY A 8 -7.00 -1.74 -6.22
N ALA A 9 -7.59 -1.50 -7.40
CA ALA A 9 -7.49 -0.22 -8.10
C ALA A 9 -8.19 0.90 -7.32
N ALA A 10 -9.37 0.64 -6.77
CA ALA A 10 -10.11 1.59 -5.93
C ALA A 10 -9.30 2.00 -4.69
N ILE A 11 -8.71 1.02 -3.97
CA ILE A 11 -7.87 1.28 -2.80
C ILE A 11 -6.67 2.17 -3.16
N VAL A 12 -5.92 1.80 -4.22
CA VAL A 12 -4.72 2.55 -4.63
C VAL A 12 -5.08 3.98 -5.04
N ARG A 13 -6.18 4.17 -5.80
CA ARG A 13 -6.63 5.49 -6.22
C ARG A 13 -7.10 6.34 -5.04
N ALA A 14 -7.92 5.79 -4.16
CA ALA A 14 -8.39 6.48 -2.96
C ALA A 14 -7.22 6.94 -2.07
N LEU A 15 -6.22 6.06 -1.85
CA LEU A 15 -5.04 6.40 -1.04
C LEU A 15 -4.03 7.31 -1.76
N ALA A 16 -4.11 7.43 -3.09
CA ALA A 16 -3.33 8.39 -3.86
C ALA A 16 -3.93 9.79 -3.83
N ALA A 17 -5.22 9.93 -3.54
CA ALA A 17 -5.91 11.21 -3.48
C ALA A 17 -5.27 12.19 -2.47
N ASP A 18 -4.77 11.68 -1.34
CA ASP A 18 -4.05 12.48 -0.34
C ASP A 18 -2.74 13.11 -0.83
N ASN A 19 -2.16 12.57 -1.90
CA ASN A 19 -0.83 12.98 -2.39
C ASN A 19 -0.91 13.93 -3.59
N ILE A 20 -2.11 14.34 -3.98
CA ILE A 20 -2.31 15.21 -5.12
C ILE A 20 -2.27 16.67 -4.66
N ASP A 21 -1.05 17.17 -4.44
CA ASP A 21 -0.83 18.62 -4.51
C ASP A 21 -1.20 19.12 -5.91
N ASN A 22 -1.94 20.23 -5.98
CA ASN A 22 -2.36 20.88 -7.22
C ASN A 22 -1.20 21.21 -8.18
N SER A 23 0.05 21.13 -7.73
CA SER A 23 1.26 21.26 -8.54
C SER A 23 1.63 20.00 -9.34
N ALA A 24 1.06 18.83 -9.02
CA ALA A 24 1.43 17.54 -9.61
C ALA A 24 0.49 17.11 -10.77
N LYS A 25 -0.18 18.06 -11.42
CA LYS A 25 -1.12 17.80 -12.56
C LYS A 25 -0.55 16.92 -13.68
N GLN A 26 0.77 16.78 -13.81
CA GLN A 26 1.39 16.03 -14.91
C GLN A 26 1.67 14.55 -14.61
N SER A 27 1.90 14.16 -13.36
CA SER A 27 2.31 12.77 -13.05
C SER A 27 1.12 11.81 -13.03
N TRP A 28 -0.02 12.23 -12.55
CA TRP A 28 -1.16 11.32 -12.46
C TRP A 28 -2.06 11.32 -13.70
N GLN A 29 -1.98 12.34 -14.56
CA GLN A 29 -2.55 12.24 -15.91
C GLN A 29 -2.01 11.02 -16.67
N LYS A 30 -0.74 10.62 -16.43
CA LYS A 30 -0.14 9.42 -17.02
C LYS A 30 -0.68 8.12 -16.41
N LEU A 31 -1.07 8.12 -15.12
CA LEU A 31 -1.67 6.95 -14.45
C LEU A 31 -3.13 6.73 -14.90
N VAL A 32 -3.85 7.79 -15.18
CA VAL A 32 -5.25 7.73 -15.64
C VAL A 32 -5.34 7.34 -17.12
N THR A 33 -4.35 7.73 -17.95
CA THR A 33 -4.33 7.41 -19.39
C THR A 33 -3.89 5.98 -19.70
N SER A 34 -3.41 5.21 -18.74
CA SER A 34 -3.01 3.80 -18.93
C SER A 34 -4.08 2.78 -18.53
N ALA A 35 -5.29 3.21 -18.17
CA ALA A 35 -6.41 2.29 -17.98
C ALA A 35 -7.00 1.89 -19.36
N PRO A 36 -7.29 0.60 -19.59
CA PRO A 36 -7.89 0.18 -20.87
C PRO A 36 -9.24 0.86 -21.07
N ALA A 37 -9.47 1.37 -22.26
CA ALA A 37 -10.69 2.05 -22.67
C ALA A 37 -11.89 1.08 -22.63
N GLY A 38 -13.01 1.52 -22.04
CA GLY A 38 -14.29 0.84 -22.19
C GLY A 38 -15.16 0.77 -20.94
N GLY A 39 -15.57 1.89 -20.35
CA GLY A 39 -16.58 1.90 -19.29
C GLY A 39 -17.10 3.32 -18.97
N PHE A 40 -18.11 3.43 -18.11
CA PHE A 40 -18.63 4.72 -17.61
C PHE A 40 -17.53 5.64 -17.08
N SER A 41 -16.41 5.07 -16.61
CA SER A 41 -15.18 5.76 -16.26
C SER A 41 -14.64 6.69 -17.35
N ASP A 42 -14.87 6.39 -18.63
CA ASP A 42 -14.38 7.20 -19.76
C ASP A 42 -15.22 8.45 -20.00
N MET A 43 -16.44 8.50 -19.47
CA MET A 43 -17.33 9.67 -19.59
C MET A 43 -17.08 10.70 -18.50
N LEU A 44 -16.36 10.35 -17.41
CA LEU A 44 -16.06 11.24 -16.30
C LEU A 44 -14.83 12.11 -16.61
N SER A 45 -14.94 13.41 -16.32
CA SER A 45 -13.78 14.29 -16.39
C SER A 45 -12.70 13.87 -15.38
N ALA A 46 -11.45 14.27 -15.60
CA ALA A 46 -10.36 14.00 -14.65
C ALA A 46 -10.62 14.59 -13.26
N ARG A 47 -11.36 15.69 -13.19
CA ARG A 47 -11.76 16.34 -11.94
C ARG A 47 -12.80 15.51 -11.21
N ASP A 48 -13.84 15.04 -11.92
CA ASP A 48 -14.90 14.23 -11.32
C ASP A 48 -14.32 12.94 -10.75
N ARG A 49 -13.40 12.29 -11.48
CA ARG A 49 -12.70 11.08 -11.00
C ARG A 49 -11.92 11.35 -9.72
N PHE A 50 -11.25 12.49 -9.63
CA PHE A 50 -10.52 12.89 -8.44
C PHE A 50 -11.47 13.13 -7.27
N ASP A 51 -12.58 13.82 -7.50
CA ASP A 51 -13.59 14.08 -6.48
C ASP A 51 -14.18 12.76 -5.95
N PHE A 52 -14.43 11.78 -6.83
CA PHE A 52 -14.82 10.42 -6.44
C PHE A 52 -13.75 9.71 -5.58
N ASP A 53 -12.48 9.81 -5.95
CA ASP A 53 -11.37 9.20 -5.19
C ASP A 53 -11.24 9.84 -3.80
N CYS A 54 -11.43 11.16 -3.68
CA CYS A 54 -11.46 11.87 -2.39
C CYS A 54 -12.67 11.44 -1.53
N CYS A 55 -13.86 11.33 -2.12
CA CYS A 55 -15.05 10.85 -1.43
C CYS A 55 -14.87 9.40 -0.95
N LEU A 56 -14.30 8.54 -1.78
CA LEU A 56 -14.01 7.16 -1.40
C LEU A 56 -12.97 7.09 -0.29
N HIS A 57 -11.90 7.91 -0.34
CA HIS A 57 -10.92 7.99 0.73
C HIS A 57 -11.58 8.34 2.07
N ALA A 58 -12.42 9.38 2.09
CA ALA A 58 -13.14 9.81 3.30
C ALA A 58 -14.09 8.73 3.82
N LEU A 59 -14.80 8.03 2.92
CA LEU A 59 -15.70 6.94 3.23
C LEU A 59 -14.94 5.76 3.87
N LEU A 60 -13.88 5.30 3.23
CA LEU A 60 -13.06 4.20 3.74
C LEU A 60 -12.41 4.54 5.10
N HIS A 61 -11.91 5.77 5.26
CA HIS A 61 -11.35 6.23 6.53
C HIS A 61 -12.38 6.24 7.66
N ARG A 62 -13.64 6.55 7.36
CA ARG A 62 -14.74 6.59 8.35
C ARG A 62 -15.24 5.21 8.74
N GLU A 63 -15.34 4.29 7.78
CA GLU A 63 -16.05 3.01 7.98
C GLU A 63 -15.14 1.84 8.35
N LEU A 64 -13.89 1.86 7.90
CA LEU A 64 -12.95 0.82 8.25
C LEU A 64 -12.49 0.91 9.70
N SER A 65 -12.26 -0.23 10.33
CA SER A 65 -11.57 -0.26 11.61
C SER A 65 -10.17 0.36 11.48
N SER A 66 -9.67 0.98 12.56
CA SER A 66 -8.35 1.61 12.54
C SER A 66 -7.21 0.65 12.14
N GLY A 67 -7.35 -0.64 12.46
CA GLY A 67 -6.37 -1.67 12.04
C GLY A 67 -6.42 -1.95 10.54
N CYS A 68 -7.62 -2.07 9.98
CA CYS A 68 -7.84 -2.27 8.54
C CYS A 68 -7.40 -1.05 7.74
N TRP A 69 -7.70 0.16 8.22
CA TRP A 69 -7.23 1.38 7.60
C TRP A 69 -5.70 1.48 7.59
N ASP A 70 -5.06 1.27 8.76
CA ASP A 70 -3.60 1.35 8.88
C ASP A 70 -2.88 0.34 7.97
N VAL A 71 -3.38 -0.89 7.82
CA VAL A 71 -2.75 -1.89 6.96
C VAL A 71 -2.83 -1.50 5.47
N LEU A 72 -3.95 -0.91 5.03
CA LEU A 72 -4.10 -0.41 3.66
C LEU A 72 -3.16 0.76 3.39
N VAL A 73 -3.12 1.75 4.30
CA VAL A 73 -2.22 2.91 4.20
C VAL A 73 -0.76 2.47 4.21
N ALA A 74 -0.35 1.57 5.11
CA ALA A 74 1.02 1.05 5.17
C ALA A 74 1.45 0.36 3.88
N LYS A 75 0.54 -0.38 3.22
CA LYS A 75 0.86 -1.18 2.03
C LYS A 75 0.75 -0.39 0.73
N PHE A 76 -0.28 0.44 0.58
CA PHE A 76 -0.68 1.02 -0.70
C PHE A 76 -0.56 2.55 -0.79
N SER A 77 -0.41 3.28 0.33
CA SER A 77 -0.28 4.73 0.25
C SER A 77 0.98 5.14 -0.49
N SER A 78 0.86 6.15 -1.34
CA SER A 78 1.98 6.83 -2.00
C SER A 78 2.57 7.96 -1.15
N HIS A 79 1.91 8.34 -0.05
CA HIS A 79 2.36 9.40 0.84
C HIS A 79 3.28 8.83 1.93
N ASP A 80 4.58 9.11 1.84
CA ASP A 80 5.61 8.51 2.73
C ASP A 80 5.34 8.74 4.22
N TYR A 81 4.93 9.95 4.61
CA TYR A 81 4.63 10.27 6.01
C TYR A 81 3.46 9.44 6.54
N ASN A 82 2.33 9.41 5.83
CA ASN A 82 1.16 8.63 6.22
C ASN A 82 1.49 7.13 6.33
N ARG A 83 2.31 6.64 5.40
CA ARG A 83 2.79 5.26 5.38
C ARG A 83 3.62 4.93 6.60
N ILE A 84 4.59 5.78 6.97
CA ILE A 84 5.43 5.60 8.16
C ILE A 84 4.59 5.63 9.44
N GLN A 85 3.64 6.55 9.54
CA GLN A 85 2.73 6.64 10.69
C GLN A 85 1.86 5.38 10.82
N ALA A 86 1.32 4.88 9.72
CA ALA A 86 0.52 3.65 9.70
C ALA A 86 1.36 2.43 10.13
N ILE A 87 2.59 2.29 9.65
CA ILE A 87 3.54 1.24 10.10
C ILE A 87 3.76 1.32 11.62
N GLY A 88 3.95 2.53 12.15
CA GLY A 88 4.11 2.75 13.58
C GLY A 88 2.89 2.31 14.41
N ARG A 89 1.67 2.56 13.90
CA ARG A 89 0.42 2.16 14.57
C ARG A 89 0.11 0.66 14.44
N LEU A 90 0.61 -0.01 13.40
CA LEU A 90 0.46 -1.46 13.22
C LEU A 90 1.35 -2.26 14.18
N HIS A 91 2.57 -1.79 14.45
CA HIS A 91 3.52 -2.51 15.29
C HIS A 91 2.95 -2.98 16.65
N PRO A 92 2.28 -2.16 17.48
CA PRO A 92 1.76 -2.60 18.76
C PRO A 92 0.57 -3.57 18.66
N ARG A 93 -0.03 -3.74 17.47
CA ARG A 93 -1.16 -4.67 17.23
C ARG A 93 -0.69 -6.08 16.92
N ILE A 94 0.60 -6.28 16.65
CA ILE A 94 1.17 -7.57 16.30
C ILE A 94 1.65 -8.27 17.57
N THR A 95 1.09 -9.44 17.83
CA THR A 95 1.51 -10.30 18.94
C THR A 95 2.62 -11.24 18.49
N SER A 96 3.78 -11.14 19.12
CA SER A 96 4.94 -11.96 18.77
C SER A 96 5.84 -12.15 20.00
N PRO A 97 6.46 -13.34 20.17
CA PRO A 97 7.49 -13.57 21.18
C PRO A 97 8.85 -12.94 20.78
N ALA A 98 8.96 -12.37 19.60
CA ALA A 98 10.18 -11.72 19.12
C ALA A 98 10.44 -10.39 19.84
N PRO A 99 11.71 -9.94 19.94
CA PRO A 99 12.04 -8.62 20.46
C PRO A 99 11.30 -7.50 19.71
N LYS A 100 10.97 -6.41 20.42
CA LYS A 100 10.23 -5.27 19.82
C LYS A 100 10.90 -4.73 18.57
N LEU A 101 12.23 -4.60 18.56
CA LEU A 101 12.99 -4.14 17.38
C LEU A 101 12.77 -5.07 16.18
N PHE A 102 12.77 -6.40 16.42
CA PHE A 102 12.53 -7.39 15.37
C PHE A 102 11.13 -7.22 14.76
N VAL A 103 10.11 -7.14 15.61
CA VAL A 103 8.72 -6.95 15.16
C VAL A 103 8.56 -5.66 14.36
N MET A 104 9.13 -4.55 14.85
CA MET A 104 9.08 -3.26 14.16
C MET A 104 9.71 -3.34 12.75
N LYS A 105 10.89 -3.94 12.63
CA LYS A 105 11.57 -4.13 11.33
C LYS A 105 10.81 -5.11 10.43
N ALA A 106 10.22 -6.18 10.99
CA ALA A 106 9.40 -7.11 10.23
C ALA A 106 8.14 -6.44 9.64
N VAL A 107 7.43 -5.60 10.41
CA VAL A 107 6.28 -4.82 9.93
C VAL A 107 6.72 -3.84 8.85
N ALA A 108 7.81 -3.10 9.07
CA ALA A 108 8.31 -2.12 8.12
C ALA A 108 8.72 -2.76 6.78
N THR A 109 9.44 -3.89 6.82
CA THR A 109 9.88 -4.62 5.62
C THR A 109 8.75 -5.37 4.91
N TRP A 110 7.64 -5.67 5.60
CA TRP A 110 6.42 -6.17 4.97
C TRP A 110 5.71 -5.07 4.17
N ALA A 111 5.61 -3.87 4.73
CA ALA A 111 4.88 -2.76 4.14
C ALA A 111 5.65 -2.08 2.99
N VAL A 112 6.94 -1.84 3.16
CA VAL A 112 7.78 -1.09 2.22
C VAL A 112 8.49 -2.05 1.28
N PRO A 113 8.47 -1.85 -0.05
CA PRO A 113 9.16 -2.71 -0.98
C PRO A 113 10.69 -2.53 -0.91
N LYS A 114 11.39 -3.62 -1.23
CA LYS A 114 12.84 -3.62 -1.39
C LYS A 114 13.23 -2.81 -2.63
N MET A 115 14.26 -1.99 -2.51
CA MET A 115 14.86 -1.30 -3.64
C MET A 115 15.43 -2.37 -4.60
N LYS A 116 14.86 -2.47 -5.79
CA LYS A 116 15.44 -3.31 -6.84
C LYS A 116 16.73 -2.64 -7.29
N GLY A 117 17.80 -3.44 -7.42
CA GLY A 117 19.08 -2.94 -7.91
C GLY A 117 18.94 -2.17 -9.22
N LEU A 118 19.84 -1.24 -9.46
CA LEU A 118 19.89 -0.41 -10.68
C LEU A 118 19.84 -1.32 -11.90
N GLN A 119 18.77 -1.21 -12.70
CA GLN A 119 18.72 -1.88 -14.00
C GLN A 119 19.72 -1.16 -14.90
N GLN A 120 20.81 -1.85 -15.26
CA GLN A 120 21.70 -1.38 -16.31
C GLN A 120 20.94 -1.39 -17.63
N THR A 121 20.85 -0.24 -18.27
CA THR A 121 20.42 -0.17 -19.67
C THR A 121 21.44 -0.88 -20.56
N LYS A 122 21.01 -1.38 -21.76
CA LYS A 122 21.87 -2.01 -22.75
C LYS A 122 23.13 -1.18 -23.10
N ASP A 123 23.12 0.12 -22.81
CA ASP A 123 24.21 1.06 -23.06
C ASP A 123 25.12 1.30 -21.84
N GLY A 124 25.02 0.49 -20.79
CA GLY A 124 25.88 0.57 -19.61
C GLY A 124 25.66 1.82 -18.72
N LYS A 125 24.69 2.68 -19.03
CA LYS A 125 24.34 3.83 -18.19
C LYS A 125 23.40 3.43 -17.08
N GLU A 126 23.78 3.73 -15.85
CA GLU A 126 22.89 3.57 -14.68
C GLU A 126 21.73 4.55 -14.78
N VAL A 127 20.54 4.04 -15.05
CA VAL A 127 19.32 4.86 -15.00
C VAL A 127 18.82 4.89 -13.55
N LYS A 128 19.09 5.95 -12.85
CA LYS A 128 18.41 6.28 -11.58
C LYS A 128 16.98 6.66 -11.90
N ARG A 129 16.07 5.69 -11.82
CA ARG A 129 14.64 6.01 -11.81
C ARG A 129 14.34 6.70 -10.48
N SER A 130 14.13 7.99 -10.51
CA SER A 130 13.59 8.76 -9.39
C SER A 130 12.13 8.39 -9.18
N THR A 131 11.89 7.21 -8.60
CA THR A 131 10.56 6.89 -8.07
C THR A 131 10.45 7.58 -6.71
N LYS A 132 9.48 8.49 -6.56
CA LYS A 132 9.15 9.14 -5.28
C LYS A 132 8.52 8.16 -4.27
N VAL A 133 8.69 6.87 -4.43
CA VAL A 133 8.11 5.84 -3.56
C VAL A 133 9.14 5.43 -2.53
N LEU A 134 8.74 5.43 -1.27
CA LEU A 134 9.55 4.92 -0.16
C LEU A 134 9.97 3.47 -0.44
N MET A 135 11.28 3.23 -0.50
CA MET A 135 11.88 1.92 -0.67
C MET A 135 13.04 1.74 0.31
N PHE A 136 13.22 0.53 0.81
CA PHE A 136 14.33 0.23 1.70
C PHE A 136 15.50 -0.44 0.97
N LYS A 137 16.71 -0.12 1.43
CA LYS A 137 17.95 -0.78 1.01
C LYS A 137 17.97 -2.24 1.49
N ASP A 138 18.80 -3.06 0.85
CA ASP A 138 18.97 -4.47 1.17
C ASP A 138 19.31 -4.74 2.64
N GLU A 139 20.11 -3.89 3.25
CA GLU A 139 20.51 -3.95 4.66
C GLU A 139 19.31 -3.99 5.63
N MET A 140 18.22 -3.31 5.27
CA MET A 140 17.00 -3.31 6.09
C MET A 140 16.28 -4.67 6.10
N TYR A 141 16.57 -5.54 5.13
CA TYR A 141 15.99 -6.89 5.03
C TYR A 141 16.86 -7.98 5.63
N ASP A 142 18.06 -7.63 6.08
CA ASP A 142 18.95 -8.56 6.78
C ASP A 142 18.47 -8.77 8.23
N MET A 143 17.89 -9.95 8.48
CA MET A 143 17.39 -10.33 9.80
C MET A 143 18.47 -10.43 10.88
N ASN A 144 19.76 -10.52 10.50
CA ASN A 144 20.87 -10.49 11.46
C ASN A 144 20.93 -9.16 12.20
N THR A 145 20.50 -8.06 11.54
CA THR A 145 20.48 -6.72 12.15
C THR A 145 19.23 -6.47 13.01
N TRP A 146 18.28 -7.41 13.05
CA TRP A 146 17.00 -7.24 13.75
C TRP A 146 16.99 -7.86 15.15
N ASP A 147 17.87 -8.84 15.37
CA ASP A 147 17.97 -9.60 16.62
C ASP A 147 19.37 -9.42 17.23
N LEU A 148 19.43 -8.65 18.33
CA LEU A 148 20.69 -8.38 19.03
C LEU A 148 21.21 -9.59 19.81
N ASP A 149 20.33 -10.57 20.10
CA ASP A 149 20.69 -11.79 20.83
C ASP A 149 21.23 -12.89 19.91
N ALA A 150 21.35 -12.63 18.62
CA ALA A 150 21.88 -13.54 17.61
C ALA A 150 21.25 -14.97 17.63
N ARG A 151 19.93 -15.03 17.80
CA ARG A 151 19.19 -16.30 17.80
C ARG A 151 19.31 -17.04 16.47
N PRO A 152 19.07 -18.37 16.45
CA PRO A 152 19.18 -19.17 15.22
C PRO A 152 18.27 -18.63 14.09
N ASP A 153 18.74 -18.73 12.84
CA ASP A 153 18.02 -18.29 11.64
C ASP A 153 16.63 -18.89 11.52
N SER A 154 16.46 -20.15 11.91
CA SER A 154 15.17 -20.83 11.91
C SER A 154 14.15 -20.16 12.83
N THR A 155 14.58 -19.67 14.00
CA THR A 155 13.74 -18.95 14.95
C THR A 155 13.35 -17.58 14.39
N ARG A 156 14.32 -16.83 13.85
CA ARG A 156 14.10 -15.51 13.23
C ARG A 156 13.17 -15.62 12.02
N SER A 157 13.38 -16.61 11.17
CA SER A 157 12.53 -16.87 9.99
C SER A 157 11.09 -17.23 10.40
N ARG A 158 10.91 -18.01 11.49
CA ARG A 158 9.59 -18.32 12.03
C ARG A 158 8.89 -17.05 12.52
N TRP A 159 9.56 -16.23 13.33
CA TRP A 159 8.99 -14.98 13.83
C TRP A 159 8.57 -14.03 12.71
N ARG A 160 9.45 -13.83 11.71
CA ARG A 160 9.12 -13.00 10.55
C ARG A 160 7.88 -13.52 9.83
N ARG A 161 7.82 -14.82 9.57
CA ARG A 161 6.66 -15.43 8.91
C ARG A 161 5.37 -15.25 9.70
N ASP A 162 5.44 -15.42 11.04
CA ASP A 162 4.27 -15.27 11.91
C ASP A 162 3.77 -13.82 11.96
N VAL A 163 4.69 -12.84 12.02
CA VAL A 163 4.36 -11.41 11.90
C VAL A 163 3.69 -11.11 10.55
N HIS A 164 4.30 -11.57 9.45
CA HIS A 164 3.74 -11.36 8.11
C HIS A 164 2.35 -12.01 7.97
N LYS A 165 2.16 -13.22 8.48
CA LYS A 165 0.87 -13.91 8.45
C LYS A 165 -0.23 -13.13 9.17
N GLN A 166 0.07 -12.49 10.31
CA GLN A 166 -0.88 -11.63 11.02
C GLN A 166 -1.23 -10.40 10.18
N LEU A 167 -0.24 -9.75 9.56
CA LEU A 167 -0.46 -8.58 8.69
C LEU A 167 -1.28 -8.93 7.44
N GLU A 168 -0.99 -10.06 6.79
CA GLU A 168 -1.75 -10.52 5.63
C GLU A 168 -3.20 -10.87 6.00
N ARG A 169 -3.44 -11.38 7.21
CA ARG A 169 -4.81 -11.62 7.71
C ARG A 169 -5.58 -10.31 7.87
N ILE A 170 -4.98 -9.28 8.48
CA ILE A 170 -5.62 -7.96 8.63
C ILE A 170 -5.83 -7.32 7.24
N LEU A 171 -4.89 -7.50 6.32
CA LEU A 171 -5.01 -7.01 4.96
C LEU A 171 -6.18 -7.69 4.21
N ALA A 172 -6.31 -9.00 4.32
CA ALA A 172 -7.40 -9.74 3.71
C ALA A 172 -8.77 -9.31 4.28
N GLU A 173 -8.85 -9.13 5.60
CA GLU A 173 -10.05 -8.59 6.26
C GLU A 173 -10.38 -7.18 5.75
N ALA A 174 -9.39 -6.29 5.66
CA ALA A 174 -9.58 -4.95 5.13
C ALA A 174 -10.07 -4.95 3.68
N GLN A 175 -9.54 -5.84 2.83
CA GLN A 175 -10.00 -5.97 1.45
C GLN A 175 -11.45 -6.45 1.34
N VAL A 176 -11.87 -7.38 2.20
CA VAL A 176 -13.27 -7.83 2.26
C VAL A 176 -14.19 -6.67 2.65
N GLN A 177 -13.84 -5.94 3.73
CA GLN A 177 -14.64 -4.78 4.16
C GLN A 177 -14.72 -3.70 3.06
N VAL A 178 -13.61 -3.42 2.36
CA VAL A 178 -13.63 -2.48 1.23
C VAL A 178 -14.54 -2.99 0.10
N THR A 179 -14.51 -4.28 -0.20
CA THR A 179 -15.39 -4.86 -1.22
C THR A 179 -16.85 -4.66 -0.85
N GLU A 180 -17.26 -4.98 0.38
CA GLU A 180 -18.61 -4.79 0.89
C GLU A 180 -19.05 -3.33 0.83
N ILE A 181 -18.16 -2.38 1.16
CA ILE A 181 -18.43 -0.94 1.06
C ILE A 181 -18.67 -0.54 -0.41
N LEU A 182 -17.78 -0.95 -1.31
CA LEU A 182 -17.87 -0.61 -2.73
C LEU A 182 -19.12 -1.21 -3.41
N GLU A 183 -19.48 -2.43 -3.04
CA GLU A 183 -20.71 -3.09 -3.53
C GLU A 183 -21.97 -2.38 -3.00
N ARG A 184 -22.01 -2.06 -1.72
CA ARG A 184 -23.12 -1.35 -1.09
C ARG A 184 -23.34 0.03 -1.73
N GLU A 185 -22.28 0.75 -2.06
CA GLU A 185 -22.34 2.06 -2.71
C GLU A 185 -22.51 1.97 -4.24
N GLY A 186 -22.55 0.76 -4.81
CA GLY A 186 -22.69 0.55 -6.26
C GLY A 186 -21.50 1.08 -7.08
N LEU A 187 -20.29 1.09 -6.48
CA LEU A 187 -19.09 1.65 -7.09
C LEU A 187 -18.25 0.62 -7.85
N LEU A 188 -18.47 -0.70 -7.62
CA LEU A 188 -17.83 -1.78 -8.37
C LEU A 188 -18.61 -2.10 -9.65
N SER A 189 -17.89 -2.42 -10.74
CA SER A 189 -18.50 -3.04 -11.90
C SER A 189 -18.91 -4.48 -11.55
N GLU A 190 -20.16 -4.84 -11.82
CA GLU A 190 -20.51 -6.25 -11.87
C GLU A 190 -19.61 -6.92 -12.91
N VAL A 191 -18.83 -7.90 -12.46
CA VAL A 191 -18.06 -8.74 -13.36
C VAL A 191 -19.06 -9.65 -14.06
N ALA A 192 -19.33 -9.37 -15.32
CA ALA A 192 -20.12 -10.24 -16.18
C ALA A 192 -19.35 -11.52 -16.48
#